data_17de6852ad248fe0b255b631c00523a6
#
_entry.id   17de6852ad248fe0b255b631c00523a6
#
_cell.length_a   1.000
_cell.length_b   1.000
_cell.length_c   1.000
_cell.angle_alpha   90.00
_cell.angle_beta   90.00
_cell.angle_gamma   90.00
#
_symmetry.space_group_name_H-M   'P 1'
#
loop_
_entity.id
_entity.type
_entity.pdbx_description
1 polymer ?
#
loop_
_entity_poly.entity_id
_entity_poly.type
_entity_poly.pdbx_seq_one_letter_code
_entity_poly.pdbx_strand_id
1 'polypeptide(L)'
;KNLCNTRWNVDAETEDPVFSAISDDEKQAIRQQLVPVLVSLASASTPSQAILSQMNESVALVASSDFPEAWPALIDELVSQLSTDNHHVLLSVLATSHAIFKQWRSQFRSDALYSEINLVLGKMANPLLELLQRMHGMLLDPSTPSMTMQPLALCLMLLLQLFYDLSAQDLPPQFEDAIPMLSPMFTSLLSFSRPELIGDEEDVAPSPLVKIRSSVCEIFELYAKRYLDVLPQLPEYVQAVWDMLSTYGPSEKYDVIVSKAIGFLSAVVRMGNQRELFQSDSTLEQFCTAIILPNIQLRDIDEEIFEDNPMEYIRRDLEQSIEIDTRRRAACEFVRALLEQFSTQITTICSRHIQMYLAEYQASPAQNWKRKDAA
;
A
#
# COMPACT_ATOMS: atom_id res chain seq x y z
N LYS A 1 15.08 -2.22 -20.06
CA LYS A 1 14.02 -1.21 -19.88
C LYS A 1 13.96 -0.22 -21.05
N ASN A 2 15.02 0.53 -21.36
CA ASN A 2 14.99 1.52 -22.45
C ASN A 2 14.63 0.88 -23.80
N LEU A 3 15.19 -0.28 -24.13
CA LEU A 3 14.91 -1.00 -25.37
C LEU A 3 13.45 -1.47 -25.42
N CYS A 4 12.91 -1.97 -24.33
CA CYS A 4 11.50 -2.35 -24.24
C CYS A 4 10.56 -1.14 -24.37
N ASN A 5 10.89 0.00 -23.72
CA ASN A 5 10.08 1.21 -23.82
C ASN A 5 10.02 1.80 -25.24
N THR A 6 11.14 1.72 -25.99
CA THR A 6 11.27 2.44 -27.27
C THR A 6 11.05 1.60 -28.51
N ARG A 7 11.16 0.26 -28.41
CA ARG A 7 11.17 -0.63 -29.58
C ARG A 7 10.21 -1.81 -29.50
N TRP A 8 9.63 -2.09 -28.34
CA TRP A 8 8.80 -3.28 -28.17
C TRP A 8 7.50 -3.19 -28.95
N ASN A 9 6.84 -2.03 -28.89
CA ASN A 9 5.54 -1.76 -29.52
C ASN A 9 5.63 -0.83 -30.74
N VAL A 10 6.80 -0.75 -31.41
CA VAL A 10 6.93 0.02 -32.64
C VAL A 10 6.32 -0.78 -33.79
N ASP A 11 5.31 -0.23 -34.44
CA ASP A 11 4.76 -0.81 -35.67
C ASP A 11 5.84 -0.86 -36.77
N ALA A 12 5.91 -1.98 -37.48
CA ALA A 12 6.88 -2.19 -38.54
C ALA A 12 6.75 -1.17 -39.71
N GLU A 13 5.67 -0.38 -39.71
CA GLU A 13 5.38 0.66 -40.70
C GLU A 13 5.99 2.04 -40.34
N THR A 14 6.55 2.19 -39.15
CA THR A 14 7.22 3.45 -38.76
C THR A 14 8.61 3.47 -39.40
N GLU A 15 8.76 4.11 -40.56
CA GLU A 15 10.03 4.34 -41.25
C GLU A 15 10.93 5.36 -40.54
N ASP A 16 11.24 5.15 -39.26
CA ASP A 16 12.29 5.90 -38.60
C ASP A 16 13.61 5.11 -38.71
N PRO A 17 14.58 5.55 -39.54
CA PRO A 17 15.81 4.79 -39.80
C PRO A 17 16.69 4.60 -38.53
N VAL A 18 16.35 5.26 -37.42
CA VAL A 18 17.08 5.16 -36.16
C VAL A 18 16.53 4.05 -35.25
N PHE A 19 15.28 3.62 -35.44
CA PHE A 19 14.61 2.66 -34.57
C PHE A 19 13.99 1.50 -35.39
N SER A 20 14.76 0.47 -35.65
CA SER A 20 14.18 -0.77 -36.19
C SER A 20 13.35 -1.48 -35.13
N ALA A 21 12.12 -1.90 -35.49
CA ALA A 21 11.29 -2.74 -34.63
C ALA A 21 12.01 -4.06 -34.31
N ILE A 22 11.76 -4.60 -33.09
CA ILE A 22 12.24 -5.93 -32.72
C ILE A 22 11.37 -6.96 -33.44
N SER A 23 11.98 -7.93 -34.10
CA SER A 23 11.23 -8.99 -34.80
C SER A 23 10.49 -9.90 -33.78
N ASP A 24 9.44 -10.59 -34.22
CA ASP A 24 8.67 -11.50 -33.37
C ASP A 24 9.51 -12.66 -32.83
N ASP A 25 10.46 -13.18 -33.65
CA ASP A 25 11.40 -14.21 -33.18
C ASP A 25 12.33 -13.70 -32.07
N GLU A 26 12.83 -12.47 -32.21
CA GLU A 26 13.64 -11.84 -31.17
C GLU A 26 12.82 -11.57 -29.90
N LYS A 27 11.58 -11.08 -30.04
CA LYS A 27 10.66 -10.90 -28.92
C LYS A 27 10.42 -12.22 -28.19
N GLN A 28 10.18 -13.30 -28.92
CA GLN A 28 10.00 -14.62 -28.35
C GLN A 28 11.25 -15.11 -27.61
N ALA A 29 12.44 -14.94 -28.19
CA ALA A 29 13.70 -15.30 -27.55
C ALA A 29 13.94 -14.49 -26.26
N ILE A 30 13.61 -13.20 -26.26
CA ILE A 30 13.72 -12.33 -25.10
C ILE A 30 12.75 -12.81 -23.99
N ARG A 31 11.46 -13.04 -24.31
CA ARG A 31 10.47 -13.53 -23.33
C ARG A 31 10.92 -14.81 -22.63
N GLN A 32 11.45 -15.76 -23.39
CA GLN A 32 11.94 -17.03 -22.85
C GLN A 32 13.12 -16.88 -21.88
N GLN A 33 13.86 -15.78 -21.96
CA GLN A 33 15.04 -15.55 -21.12
C GLN A 33 14.78 -14.59 -19.93
N LEU A 34 13.72 -13.78 -19.96
CA LEU A 34 13.53 -12.73 -18.96
C LEU A 34 13.40 -13.28 -17.53
N VAL A 35 12.50 -14.25 -17.29
CA VAL A 35 12.32 -14.84 -15.95
C VAL A 35 13.53 -15.69 -15.55
N PRO A 36 14.11 -16.57 -16.37
CA PRO A 36 15.34 -17.29 -16.04
C PRO A 36 16.52 -16.36 -15.69
N VAL A 37 16.72 -15.27 -16.43
CA VAL A 37 17.76 -14.28 -16.13
C VAL A 37 17.50 -13.58 -14.81
N LEU A 38 16.26 -13.17 -14.54
CA LEU A 38 15.85 -12.57 -13.27
C LEU A 38 16.19 -13.49 -12.10
N VAL A 39 15.81 -14.76 -12.18
CA VAL A 39 16.09 -15.77 -11.14
C VAL A 39 17.59 -15.98 -10.97
N SER A 40 18.35 -16.05 -12.06
CA SER A 40 19.81 -16.19 -12.01
C SER A 40 20.48 -14.99 -11.33
N LEU A 41 20.07 -13.76 -11.66
CA LEU A 41 20.58 -12.54 -11.03
C LEU A 41 20.23 -12.47 -9.53
N ALA A 42 19.02 -12.88 -9.18
CA ALA A 42 18.57 -12.90 -7.79
C ALA A 42 19.27 -14.00 -6.95
N SER A 43 19.73 -15.07 -7.61
CA SER A 43 20.45 -16.18 -6.97
C SER A 43 21.93 -15.90 -6.76
N ALA A 44 22.46 -14.77 -7.27
CA ALA A 44 23.85 -14.40 -7.08
C ALA A 44 24.19 -14.21 -5.60
N SER A 45 25.46 -14.43 -5.22
CA SER A 45 25.92 -14.28 -3.83
C SER A 45 25.72 -12.86 -3.27
N THR A 46 25.76 -11.85 -4.14
CA THR A 46 25.52 -10.43 -3.82
C THR A 46 24.63 -9.82 -4.90
N PRO A 47 23.29 -10.03 -4.84
CA PRO A 47 22.40 -9.54 -5.88
C PRO A 47 22.29 -8.01 -5.82
N SER A 48 22.43 -7.35 -6.98
CA SER A 48 22.28 -5.91 -7.11
C SER A 48 20.81 -5.53 -7.16
N GLN A 49 20.32 -4.83 -6.14
CA GLN A 49 18.93 -4.37 -6.08
C GLN A 49 18.56 -3.44 -7.23
N ALA A 50 19.49 -2.58 -7.68
CA ALA A 50 19.27 -1.70 -8.82
C ALA A 50 19.06 -2.47 -10.12
N ILE A 51 19.82 -3.54 -10.36
CA ILE A 51 19.68 -4.40 -11.54
C ILE A 51 18.37 -5.18 -11.45
N LEU A 52 18.06 -5.77 -10.30
CA LEU A 52 16.80 -6.51 -10.10
C LEU A 52 15.57 -5.62 -10.30
N SER A 53 15.58 -4.39 -9.77
CA SER A 53 14.50 -3.42 -10.01
C SER A 53 14.31 -3.12 -11.50
N GLN A 54 15.39 -2.90 -12.25
CA GLN A 54 15.31 -2.67 -13.69
C GLN A 54 14.80 -3.90 -14.47
N MET A 55 15.16 -5.12 -14.02
CA MET A 55 14.65 -6.36 -14.60
C MET A 55 13.15 -6.54 -14.30
N ASN A 56 12.72 -6.33 -13.05
CA ASN A 56 11.31 -6.41 -12.67
C ASN A 56 10.44 -5.47 -13.52
N GLU A 57 10.88 -4.21 -13.68
CA GLU A 57 10.20 -3.25 -14.53
C GLU A 57 10.21 -3.65 -16.01
N SER A 58 11.29 -4.27 -16.50
CA SER A 58 11.37 -4.72 -17.88
C SER A 58 10.41 -5.88 -18.15
N VAL A 59 10.31 -6.83 -17.21
CA VAL A 59 9.35 -7.94 -17.30
C VAL A 59 7.91 -7.40 -17.27
N ALA A 60 7.60 -6.48 -16.34
CA ALA A 60 6.28 -5.89 -16.24
C ALA A 60 5.88 -5.10 -17.50
N LEU A 61 6.84 -4.38 -18.10
CA LEU A 61 6.60 -3.64 -19.34
C LEU A 61 6.31 -4.58 -20.54
N VAL A 62 7.07 -5.68 -20.68
CA VAL A 62 6.82 -6.66 -21.73
C VAL A 62 5.48 -7.37 -21.48
N ALA A 63 5.20 -7.73 -20.22
CA ALA A 63 3.96 -8.38 -19.83
C ALA A 63 2.73 -7.50 -20.15
N SER A 64 2.80 -6.18 -19.95
CA SER A 64 1.67 -5.28 -20.24
C SER A 64 1.22 -5.26 -21.69
N SER A 65 2.09 -5.68 -22.62
CA SER A 65 1.77 -5.78 -24.05
C SER A 65 1.48 -7.21 -24.50
N ASP A 66 2.18 -8.18 -23.94
CA ASP A 66 2.29 -9.52 -24.50
C ASP A 66 1.52 -10.58 -23.70
N PHE A 67 1.21 -10.31 -22.44
CA PHE A 67 0.43 -11.23 -21.61
C PHE A 67 -1.08 -10.95 -21.78
N PRO A 68 -1.92 -12.00 -21.92
CA PRO A 68 -1.56 -13.42 -21.93
C PRO A 68 -1.24 -14.00 -23.32
N GLU A 69 -1.61 -13.33 -24.43
CA GLU A 69 -1.66 -13.93 -25.77
C GLU A 69 -0.29 -14.35 -26.30
N ALA A 70 0.68 -13.44 -26.26
CA ALA A 70 2.03 -13.68 -26.79
C ALA A 70 2.99 -14.28 -25.75
N TRP A 71 2.62 -14.20 -24.44
CA TRP A 71 3.43 -14.76 -23.34
C TRP A 71 2.60 -15.57 -22.33
N PRO A 72 1.94 -16.66 -22.74
CA PRO A 72 1.05 -17.43 -21.86
C PRO A 72 1.78 -18.17 -20.72
N ALA A 73 3.10 -18.44 -20.88
CA ALA A 73 3.91 -19.16 -19.89
C ALA A 73 4.33 -18.30 -18.68
N LEU A 74 4.22 -16.95 -18.76
CA LEU A 74 4.73 -16.03 -17.75
C LEU A 74 4.29 -16.38 -16.33
N ILE A 75 3.00 -16.62 -16.14
CA ILE A 75 2.46 -16.89 -14.79
C ILE A 75 2.94 -18.25 -14.25
N ASP A 76 3.02 -19.27 -15.10
CA ASP A 76 3.53 -20.59 -14.69
C ASP A 76 5.01 -20.51 -14.29
N GLU A 77 5.81 -19.72 -15.02
CA GLU A 77 7.21 -19.46 -14.69
C GLU A 77 7.35 -18.76 -13.33
N LEU A 78 6.55 -17.71 -13.06
CA LEU A 78 6.58 -17.00 -11.78
C LEU A 78 6.09 -17.89 -10.63
N VAL A 79 4.97 -18.60 -10.79
CA VAL A 79 4.40 -19.49 -9.78
C VAL A 79 5.37 -20.61 -9.42
N SER A 80 6.10 -21.18 -10.39
CA SER A 80 7.10 -22.23 -10.15
C SER A 80 8.19 -21.82 -9.14
N GLN A 81 8.45 -20.51 -9.00
CA GLN A 81 9.45 -19.98 -8.09
C GLN A 81 8.92 -19.68 -6.67
N LEU A 82 7.61 -19.72 -6.43
CA LEU A 82 7.02 -19.41 -5.12
C LEU A 82 7.36 -20.44 -4.04
N SER A 83 7.78 -21.66 -4.41
CA SER A 83 8.20 -22.71 -3.49
C SER A 83 9.67 -22.62 -3.07
N THR A 84 10.45 -21.67 -3.61
CA THR A 84 11.89 -21.55 -3.31
C THR A 84 12.14 -21.13 -1.86
N ASP A 85 13.23 -21.61 -1.28
CA ASP A 85 13.74 -21.15 0.02
C ASP A 85 14.69 -19.95 -0.10
N ASN A 86 15.06 -19.57 -1.33
CA ASN A 86 15.91 -18.41 -1.57
C ASN A 86 15.08 -17.12 -1.51
N HIS A 87 15.19 -16.39 -0.42
CA HIS A 87 14.44 -15.15 -0.20
C HIS A 87 14.72 -14.05 -1.24
N HIS A 88 15.92 -14.00 -1.84
CA HIS A 88 16.23 -13.01 -2.88
C HIS A 88 15.49 -13.32 -4.19
N VAL A 89 15.42 -14.61 -4.55
CA VAL A 89 14.63 -15.07 -5.70
C VAL A 89 13.15 -14.78 -5.44
N LEU A 90 12.66 -15.16 -4.26
CA LEU A 90 11.26 -14.94 -3.89
C LEU A 90 10.89 -13.45 -3.92
N LEU A 91 11.73 -12.57 -3.34
CA LEU A 91 11.54 -11.11 -3.40
C LEU A 91 11.44 -10.60 -4.85
N SER A 92 12.32 -11.07 -5.74
CA SER A 92 12.33 -10.63 -7.14
C SER A 92 11.09 -11.10 -7.88
N VAL A 93 10.66 -12.34 -7.67
CA VAL A 93 9.45 -12.89 -8.29
C VAL A 93 8.19 -12.17 -7.79
N LEU A 94 8.07 -11.95 -6.48
CA LEU A 94 6.94 -11.23 -5.90
C LEU A 94 6.91 -9.77 -6.35
N ALA A 95 8.08 -9.10 -6.41
CA ALA A 95 8.17 -7.72 -6.89
C ALA A 95 7.80 -7.61 -8.38
N THR A 96 8.19 -8.57 -9.20
CA THR A 96 7.78 -8.64 -10.61
C THR A 96 6.27 -8.83 -10.74
N SER A 97 5.71 -9.80 -10.00
CA SER A 97 4.26 -10.05 -10.00
C SER A 97 3.47 -8.82 -9.57
N HIS A 98 3.93 -8.14 -8.49
CA HIS A 98 3.32 -6.88 -8.04
C HIS A 98 3.41 -5.77 -9.11
N ALA A 99 4.54 -5.61 -9.78
CA ALA A 99 4.70 -4.61 -10.83
C ALA A 99 3.75 -4.86 -12.03
N ILE A 100 3.45 -6.12 -12.34
CA ILE A 100 2.48 -6.51 -13.37
C ILE A 100 1.06 -6.23 -12.90
N PHE A 101 0.65 -6.75 -11.73
CA PHE A 101 -0.76 -6.74 -11.31
C PHE A 101 -1.21 -5.40 -10.73
N LYS A 102 -0.30 -4.61 -10.18
CA LYS A 102 -0.60 -3.25 -9.70
C LYS A 102 -1.27 -2.39 -10.76
N GLN A 103 -0.94 -2.58 -12.04
CA GLN A 103 -1.51 -1.82 -13.14
C GLN A 103 -3.03 -2.05 -13.27
N TRP A 104 -3.53 -3.24 -12.90
CA TRP A 104 -4.95 -3.57 -12.97
C TRP A 104 -5.82 -2.74 -12.03
N ARG A 105 -5.27 -2.21 -10.93
CA ARG A 105 -6.02 -1.41 -9.93
C ARG A 105 -6.77 -0.24 -10.57
N SER A 106 -6.15 0.42 -11.55
CA SER A 106 -6.64 1.63 -12.23
C SER A 106 -7.19 1.39 -13.62
N GLN A 107 -7.12 0.15 -14.14
CA GLN A 107 -7.66 -0.16 -15.45
C GLN A 107 -9.20 -0.11 -15.47
N PHE A 108 -9.75 0.29 -16.60
CA PHE A 108 -11.18 0.26 -16.82
C PHE A 108 -11.69 -1.18 -16.85
N ARG A 109 -12.79 -1.44 -16.15
CA ARG A 109 -13.40 -2.78 -16.08
C ARG A 109 -13.88 -3.24 -17.45
N SER A 110 -13.37 -4.36 -17.91
CA SER A 110 -13.71 -4.98 -19.19
C SER A 110 -13.66 -6.50 -19.07
N ASP A 111 -14.37 -7.20 -19.98
CA ASP A 111 -14.34 -8.66 -20.03
C ASP A 111 -12.93 -9.19 -20.29
N ALA A 112 -12.13 -8.47 -21.07
CA ALA A 112 -10.73 -8.83 -21.32
C ALA A 112 -9.91 -8.78 -20.04
N LEU A 113 -9.99 -7.69 -19.26
CA LEU A 113 -9.31 -7.57 -17.98
C LEU A 113 -9.73 -8.65 -16.98
N TYR A 114 -11.02 -8.94 -16.87
CA TYR A 114 -11.50 -10.01 -15.98
C TYR A 114 -11.05 -11.41 -16.44
N SER A 115 -10.97 -11.65 -17.73
CA SER A 115 -10.43 -12.92 -18.26
C SER A 115 -8.95 -13.08 -17.89
N GLU A 116 -8.17 -12.02 -18.00
CA GLU A 116 -6.76 -11.99 -17.62
C GLU A 116 -6.57 -12.21 -16.10
N ILE A 117 -7.33 -11.48 -15.27
CA ILE A 117 -7.31 -11.64 -13.81
C ILE A 117 -7.69 -13.08 -13.42
N ASN A 118 -8.74 -13.64 -14.00
CA ASN A 118 -9.19 -15.00 -13.69
C ASN A 118 -8.17 -16.06 -14.12
N LEU A 119 -7.48 -15.85 -15.23
CA LEU A 119 -6.38 -16.73 -15.66
C LEU A 119 -5.25 -16.75 -14.61
N VAL A 120 -4.87 -15.59 -14.09
CA VAL A 120 -3.84 -15.47 -13.06
C VAL A 120 -4.32 -16.08 -11.73
N LEU A 121 -5.53 -15.76 -11.29
CA LEU A 121 -6.11 -16.30 -10.06
C LEU A 121 -6.19 -17.82 -10.08
N GLY A 122 -6.55 -18.42 -11.22
CA GLY A 122 -6.61 -19.89 -11.38
C GLY A 122 -5.27 -20.58 -11.12
N LYS A 123 -4.14 -19.87 -11.33
CA LYS A 123 -2.79 -20.41 -11.16
C LYS A 123 -2.12 -19.96 -9.86
N MET A 124 -2.36 -18.72 -9.42
CA MET A 124 -1.57 -18.06 -8.39
C MET A 124 -2.28 -17.93 -7.04
N ALA A 125 -3.62 -17.94 -6.98
CA ALA A 125 -4.35 -17.66 -5.74
C ALA A 125 -3.97 -18.60 -4.60
N ASN A 126 -4.05 -19.91 -4.79
CA ASN A 126 -3.71 -20.89 -3.75
C ASN A 126 -2.22 -20.87 -3.36
N PRO A 127 -1.25 -20.91 -4.31
CA PRO A 127 0.17 -20.78 -3.96
C PRO A 127 0.49 -19.49 -3.19
N LEU A 128 -0.18 -18.38 -3.51
CA LEU A 128 0.00 -17.11 -2.82
C LEU A 128 -0.53 -17.16 -1.38
N LEU A 129 -1.71 -17.76 -1.15
CA LEU A 129 -2.28 -17.93 0.18
C LEU A 129 -1.42 -18.86 1.05
N GLU A 130 -0.95 -19.99 0.52
CA GLU A 130 -0.04 -20.90 1.21
C GLU A 130 1.29 -20.22 1.59
N LEU A 131 1.84 -19.46 0.66
CA LEU A 131 3.06 -18.71 0.91
C LEU A 131 2.86 -17.61 1.96
N LEU A 132 1.74 -16.91 1.93
CA LEU A 132 1.37 -15.89 2.92
C LEU A 132 1.31 -16.48 4.34
N GLN A 133 0.65 -17.64 4.49
CA GLN A 133 0.62 -18.37 5.77
C GLN A 133 2.02 -18.78 6.24
N ARG A 134 2.81 -19.35 5.34
CA ARG A 134 4.19 -19.78 5.64
C ARG A 134 5.05 -18.62 6.11
N MET A 135 5.06 -17.50 5.37
CA MET A 135 5.85 -16.32 5.72
C MET A 135 5.39 -15.68 7.03
N HIS A 136 4.09 -15.60 7.25
CA HIS A 136 3.54 -15.13 8.52
C HIS A 136 3.97 -16.03 9.70
N GLY A 137 3.84 -17.35 9.56
CA GLY A 137 4.28 -18.30 10.59
C GLY A 137 5.75 -18.17 10.93
N MET A 138 6.62 -18.03 9.91
CA MET A 138 8.06 -17.81 10.10
C MET A 138 8.36 -16.47 10.76
N LEU A 139 7.61 -15.40 10.44
CA LEU A 139 7.79 -14.08 11.05
C LEU A 139 7.50 -14.09 12.54
N LEU A 140 6.48 -14.83 12.96
CA LEU A 140 6.06 -14.94 14.38
C LEU A 140 6.91 -15.93 15.17
N ASP A 141 7.62 -16.85 14.53
CA ASP A 141 8.43 -17.86 15.20
C ASP A 141 9.65 -17.21 15.88
N PRO A 142 9.77 -17.30 17.23
CA PRO A 142 10.92 -16.78 17.95
C PRO A 142 12.26 -17.42 17.55
N SER A 143 12.23 -18.63 16.97
CA SER A 143 13.44 -19.35 16.52
C SER A 143 13.98 -18.86 15.18
N THR A 144 13.23 -18.05 14.43
CA THR A 144 13.66 -17.51 13.14
C THR A 144 14.88 -16.60 13.32
N PRO A 145 15.99 -16.87 12.59
CA PRO A 145 17.22 -16.09 12.74
C PRO A 145 17.04 -14.61 12.41
N SER A 146 17.63 -13.71 13.21
CA SER A 146 17.54 -12.26 13.01
C SER A 146 17.96 -11.80 11.61
N MET A 147 18.97 -12.45 11.00
CA MET A 147 19.45 -12.13 9.66
C MET A 147 18.43 -12.39 8.55
N THR A 148 17.45 -13.27 8.78
CA THR A 148 16.38 -13.57 7.80
C THR A 148 15.14 -12.70 7.98
N MET A 149 15.04 -11.95 9.07
CA MET A 149 13.85 -11.15 9.40
C MET A 149 13.52 -10.09 8.35
N GLN A 150 14.52 -9.31 7.90
CA GLN A 150 14.29 -8.26 6.92
C GLN A 150 13.82 -8.82 5.56
N PRO A 151 14.52 -9.80 4.93
CA PRO A 151 14.04 -10.42 3.70
C PRO A 151 12.64 -11.01 3.83
N LEU A 152 12.38 -11.71 4.95
CA LEU A 152 11.08 -12.30 5.25
C LEU A 152 9.96 -11.26 5.34
N ALA A 153 10.21 -10.16 6.06
CA ALA A 153 9.26 -9.06 6.19
C ALA A 153 8.97 -8.37 4.84
N LEU A 154 9.99 -8.22 3.98
CA LEU A 154 9.80 -7.67 2.64
C LEU A 154 9.02 -8.62 1.73
N CYS A 155 9.24 -9.93 1.82
CA CYS A 155 8.42 -10.92 1.11
C CYS A 155 6.94 -10.83 1.58
N LEU A 156 6.72 -10.78 2.89
CA LEU A 156 5.37 -10.67 3.45
C LEU A 156 4.67 -9.38 3.00
N MET A 157 5.38 -8.26 2.99
CA MET A 157 4.85 -6.99 2.47
C MET A 157 4.39 -7.13 1.01
N LEU A 158 5.22 -7.72 0.14
CA LEU A 158 4.87 -7.92 -1.27
C LEU A 158 3.69 -8.88 -1.44
N LEU A 159 3.59 -9.91 -0.61
CA LEU A 159 2.46 -10.82 -0.60
C LEU A 159 1.15 -10.11 -0.23
N LEU A 160 1.18 -9.22 0.76
CA LEU A 160 0.02 -8.39 1.12
C LEU A 160 -0.36 -7.43 -0.02
N GLN A 161 0.63 -6.84 -0.70
CA GLN A 161 0.40 -5.99 -1.86
C GLN A 161 -0.21 -6.77 -3.02
N LEU A 162 0.27 -7.99 -3.30
CA LEU A 162 -0.31 -8.86 -4.32
C LEU A 162 -1.73 -9.29 -3.97
N PHE A 163 -2.00 -9.60 -2.70
CA PHE A 163 -3.35 -9.88 -2.23
C PHE A 163 -4.28 -8.68 -2.49
N TYR A 164 -3.81 -7.46 -2.22
CA TYR A 164 -4.55 -6.25 -2.54
C TYR A 164 -4.75 -6.08 -4.05
N ASP A 165 -3.69 -6.23 -4.88
CA ASP A 165 -3.76 -6.07 -6.33
C ASP A 165 -4.84 -6.96 -6.95
N LEU A 166 -4.85 -8.23 -6.53
CA LEU A 166 -5.78 -9.24 -7.04
C LEU A 166 -7.21 -9.09 -6.49
N SER A 167 -7.39 -8.36 -5.38
CA SER A 167 -8.71 -8.05 -4.80
C SER A 167 -9.26 -6.69 -5.25
N ALA A 168 -8.45 -5.84 -5.90
CA ALA A 168 -8.80 -4.43 -6.14
C ALA A 168 -9.95 -4.24 -7.14
N GLN A 169 -10.08 -5.10 -8.14
CA GLN A 169 -11.15 -5.03 -9.15
C GLN A 169 -12.42 -5.75 -8.69
N ASP A 170 -12.25 -6.96 -8.14
CA ASP A 170 -13.33 -7.75 -7.57
C ASP A 170 -12.76 -8.71 -6.53
N LEU A 171 -13.59 -9.22 -5.60
CA LEU A 171 -13.16 -10.18 -4.58
C LEU A 171 -13.12 -11.59 -5.17
N PRO A 172 -11.93 -12.22 -5.26
CA PRO A 172 -11.84 -13.59 -5.75
C PRO A 172 -12.48 -14.57 -4.74
N PRO A 173 -13.25 -15.58 -5.20
CA PRO A 173 -13.84 -16.56 -4.31
C PRO A 173 -12.83 -17.27 -3.39
N GLN A 174 -11.61 -17.56 -3.90
CA GLN A 174 -10.54 -18.18 -3.12
C GLN A 174 -10.08 -17.28 -1.96
N PHE A 175 -10.10 -15.96 -2.15
CA PHE A 175 -9.74 -15.02 -1.11
C PHE A 175 -10.88 -14.81 -0.12
N GLU A 176 -12.12 -14.77 -0.59
CA GLU A 176 -13.31 -14.74 0.26
C GLU A 176 -13.34 -15.93 1.22
N ASP A 177 -13.16 -17.15 0.70
CA ASP A 177 -13.09 -18.37 1.49
C ASP A 177 -11.94 -18.39 2.51
N ALA A 178 -10.85 -17.67 2.21
CA ALA A 178 -9.67 -17.57 3.08
C ALA A 178 -9.78 -16.48 4.17
N ILE A 179 -10.76 -15.56 4.12
CA ILE A 179 -10.90 -14.48 5.11
C ILE A 179 -10.91 -14.96 6.57
N PRO A 180 -11.61 -16.06 6.95
CA PRO A 180 -11.59 -16.53 8.33
C PRO A 180 -10.19 -16.89 8.84
N MET A 181 -9.30 -17.31 7.95
CA MET A 181 -7.91 -17.61 8.26
C MET A 181 -7.02 -16.35 8.20
N LEU A 182 -7.22 -15.48 7.20
CA LEU A 182 -6.41 -14.28 6.98
C LEU A 182 -6.67 -13.19 8.03
N SER A 183 -7.89 -13.05 8.48
CA SER A 183 -8.32 -12.01 9.40
C SER A 183 -7.51 -11.98 10.71
N PRO A 184 -7.33 -13.09 11.45
CA PRO A 184 -6.46 -13.11 12.63
C PRO A 184 -4.99 -12.82 12.29
N MET A 185 -4.52 -13.24 11.10
CA MET A 185 -3.16 -12.94 10.64
C MET A 185 -2.95 -11.44 10.47
N PHE A 186 -3.86 -10.77 9.77
CA PHE A 186 -3.76 -9.32 9.54
C PHE A 186 -3.80 -8.54 10.86
N THR A 187 -4.69 -8.91 11.77
CA THR A 187 -4.77 -8.28 13.09
C THR A 187 -3.49 -8.49 13.89
N SER A 188 -2.91 -9.71 13.87
CA SER A 188 -1.66 -10.01 14.56
C SER A 188 -0.49 -9.17 14.04
N LEU A 189 -0.43 -8.87 12.73
CA LEU A 189 0.62 -8.05 12.12
C LEU A 189 0.56 -6.58 12.59
N LEU A 190 -0.61 -6.06 12.94
CA LEU A 190 -0.73 -4.69 13.47
C LEU A 190 -0.11 -4.55 14.85
N SER A 191 -0.19 -5.57 15.70
CA SER A 191 0.37 -5.60 17.06
C SER A 191 1.77 -6.20 17.14
N PHE A 192 2.20 -6.98 16.12
CA PHE A 192 3.51 -7.63 16.09
C PHE A 192 4.65 -6.62 16.13
N SER A 193 5.68 -6.92 16.91
CA SER A 193 6.88 -6.08 17.00
C SER A 193 8.12 -6.94 17.23
N ARG A 194 9.19 -6.66 16.48
CA ARG A 194 10.53 -7.22 16.67
C ARG A 194 11.57 -6.13 16.45
N PRO A 195 12.61 -6.05 17.30
CA PRO A 195 13.64 -5.01 17.21
C PRO A 195 14.27 -4.89 15.82
N GLU A 196 14.52 -6.03 15.15
CA GLU A 196 15.14 -6.11 13.83
C GLU A 196 14.32 -5.45 12.70
N LEU A 197 13.04 -5.19 12.94
CA LEU A 197 12.09 -4.65 11.95
C LEU A 197 11.59 -3.23 12.27
N ILE A 198 11.94 -2.67 13.43
CA ILE A 198 11.45 -1.35 13.85
C ILE A 198 12.17 -0.24 13.07
N GLY A 199 13.46 -0.42 12.75
CA GLY A 199 14.31 0.62 12.17
C GLY A 199 14.77 1.64 13.21
N ASP A 200 15.74 2.46 12.87
CA ASP A 200 16.27 3.50 13.75
C ASP A 200 15.42 4.77 13.68
N GLU A 201 15.43 5.58 14.73
CA GLU A 201 14.69 6.86 14.75
C GLU A 201 15.18 7.83 13.69
N GLU A 202 16.47 7.79 13.36
CA GLU A 202 17.13 8.64 12.36
C GLU A 202 16.85 8.20 10.92
N ASP A 203 16.26 7.02 10.71
CA ASP A 203 15.92 6.55 9.36
C ASP A 203 14.88 7.45 8.72
N VAL A 204 15.15 7.90 7.50
CA VAL A 204 14.20 8.66 6.67
C VAL A 204 13.13 7.74 6.06
N ALA A 205 13.52 6.52 5.70
CA ALA A 205 12.64 5.55 5.06
C ALA A 205 11.82 4.75 6.09
N PRO A 206 10.55 4.40 5.79
CA PRO A 206 9.74 3.55 6.65
C PRO A 206 10.34 2.14 6.76
N SER A 207 10.35 1.61 7.99
CA SER A 207 10.85 0.26 8.27
C SER A 207 9.98 -0.82 7.60
N PRO A 208 10.47 -2.06 7.45
CA PRO A 208 9.68 -3.17 6.92
C PRO A 208 8.37 -3.40 7.69
N LEU A 209 8.39 -3.25 9.00
CA LEU A 209 7.20 -3.39 9.85
C LEU A 209 6.14 -2.31 9.54
N VAL A 210 6.57 -1.06 9.37
CA VAL A 210 5.68 0.05 8.98
C VAL A 210 5.03 -0.23 7.62
N LYS A 211 5.80 -0.75 6.67
CA LYS A 211 5.30 -1.11 5.32
C LYS A 211 4.27 -2.24 5.37
N ILE A 212 4.53 -3.30 6.17
CA ILE A 212 3.57 -4.40 6.38
C ILE A 212 2.26 -3.85 6.95
N ARG A 213 2.32 -3.07 8.01
CA ARG A 213 1.15 -2.48 8.66
C ARG A 213 0.37 -1.54 7.72
N SER A 214 1.08 -0.79 6.87
CA SER A 214 0.46 0.05 5.83
C SER A 214 -0.33 -0.79 4.84
N SER A 215 0.23 -1.91 4.37
CA SER A 215 -0.44 -2.83 3.45
C SER A 215 -1.68 -3.48 4.10
N VAL A 216 -1.61 -3.84 5.38
CA VAL A 216 -2.77 -4.36 6.12
C VAL A 216 -3.89 -3.31 6.21
N CYS A 217 -3.55 -2.06 6.56
CA CYS A 217 -4.54 -0.97 6.60
C CYS A 217 -5.17 -0.70 5.22
N GLU A 218 -4.38 -0.78 4.15
CA GLU A 218 -4.87 -0.62 2.78
C GLU A 218 -5.85 -1.74 2.39
N ILE A 219 -5.56 -2.99 2.78
CA ILE A 219 -6.47 -4.13 2.62
C ILE A 219 -7.77 -3.88 3.40
N PHE A 220 -7.68 -3.51 4.67
CA PHE A 220 -8.85 -3.22 5.49
C PHE A 220 -9.70 -2.09 4.92
N GLU A 221 -9.08 -1.03 4.41
CA GLU A 221 -9.79 0.08 3.75
C GLU A 221 -10.53 -0.40 2.50
N LEU A 222 -9.89 -1.21 1.64
CA LEU A 222 -10.52 -1.78 0.45
C LEU A 222 -11.73 -2.63 0.80
N TYR A 223 -11.56 -3.54 1.77
CA TYR A 223 -12.62 -4.46 2.20
C TYR A 223 -13.76 -3.72 2.89
N ALA A 224 -13.44 -2.73 3.70
CA ALA A 224 -14.43 -1.87 4.31
C ALA A 224 -15.28 -1.11 3.27
N LYS A 225 -14.66 -0.63 2.20
CA LYS A 225 -15.35 0.12 1.15
C LYS A 225 -16.18 -0.74 0.20
N ARG A 226 -15.77 -1.99 -0.05
CA ARG A 226 -16.34 -2.81 -1.13
C ARG A 226 -16.91 -4.16 -0.70
N TYR A 227 -16.38 -4.76 0.38
CA TYR A 227 -16.61 -6.16 0.74
C TYR A 227 -16.94 -6.29 2.23
N LEU A 228 -17.78 -5.39 2.73
CA LEU A 228 -18.11 -5.31 4.16
C LEU A 228 -18.66 -6.62 4.72
N ASP A 229 -19.50 -7.32 3.94
CA ASP A 229 -20.19 -8.54 4.37
C ASP A 229 -19.23 -9.71 4.69
N VAL A 230 -17.99 -9.63 4.17
CA VAL A 230 -16.96 -10.63 4.43
C VAL A 230 -15.97 -10.23 5.53
N LEU A 231 -16.10 -9.03 6.13
CA LEU A 231 -15.29 -8.62 7.29
C LEU A 231 -16.03 -8.95 8.60
N PRO A 232 -15.84 -10.14 9.19
CA PRO A 232 -16.54 -10.52 10.40
C PRO A 232 -16.05 -9.74 11.59
N GLN A 233 -15.77 -9.37 12.42
CA GLN A 233 -15.12 -8.78 13.60
C GLN A 233 -14.62 -7.33 13.36
N LEU A 234 -15.36 -6.52 12.60
CA LEU A 234 -14.99 -5.15 12.30
C LEU A 234 -14.60 -4.31 13.54
N PRO A 235 -15.26 -4.44 14.71
CA PRO A 235 -14.85 -3.74 15.92
C PRO A 235 -13.42 -4.07 16.38
N GLU A 236 -12.98 -5.31 16.22
CA GLU A 236 -11.61 -5.75 16.60
C GLU A 236 -10.57 -5.11 15.67
N TYR A 237 -10.87 -4.98 14.36
CA TYR A 237 -9.98 -4.30 13.42
C TYR A 237 -9.87 -2.81 13.70
N VAL A 238 -11.00 -2.16 14.01
CA VAL A 238 -11.03 -0.75 14.40
C VAL A 238 -10.17 -0.53 15.63
N GLN A 239 -10.30 -1.38 16.66
CA GLN A 239 -9.49 -1.29 17.87
C GLN A 239 -8.00 -1.52 17.57
N ALA A 240 -7.66 -2.56 16.81
CA ALA A 240 -6.27 -2.87 16.48
C ALA A 240 -5.59 -1.74 15.67
N VAL A 241 -6.32 -1.13 14.72
CA VAL A 241 -5.82 0.01 13.95
C VAL A 241 -5.68 1.24 14.84
N TRP A 242 -6.63 1.49 15.75
CA TRP A 242 -6.55 2.57 16.73
C TRP A 242 -5.32 2.43 17.64
N ASP A 243 -5.12 1.27 18.23
CA ASP A 243 -4.00 0.99 19.15
C ASP A 243 -2.66 1.16 18.43
N MET A 244 -2.56 0.65 17.20
CA MET A 244 -1.39 0.82 16.35
C MET A 244 -1.15 2.30 16.00
N LEU A 245 -2.18 3.03 15.56
CA LEU A 245 -2.07 4.43 15.14
C LEU A 245 -1.57 5.33 16.26
N SER A 246 -1.99 5.06 17.51
CA SER A 246 -1.56 5.81 18.69
C SER A 246 -0.06 5.69 19.01
N THR A 247 0.65 4.73 18.39
CA THR A 247 2.10 4.53 18.57
C THR A 247 2.96 5.39 17.65
N TYR A 248 2.39 6.00 16.61
CA TYR A 248 3.15 6.72 15.59
C TYR A 248 3.20 8.23 15.85
N GLY A 249 4.44 8.75 15.90
CA GLY A 249 4.73 10.18 16.04
C GLY A 249 4.61 10.97 14.71
N PRO A 250 5.04 12.23 14.71
CA PRO A 250 4.89 13.15 13.57
C PRO A 250 5.92 12.95 12.45
N SER A 251 6.87 12.03 12.56
CA SER A 251 7.92 11.80 11.56
C SER A 251 7.32 11.42 10.19
N GLU A 252 7.93 11.92 9.11
CA GLU A 252 7.52 11.72 7.72
C GLU A 252 7.51 10.23 7.31
N LYS A 253 8.43 9.44 7.83
CA LYS A 253 8.48 7.98 7.58
C LYS A 253 7.19 7.24 7.97
N TYR A 254 6.31 7.86 8.75
CA TYR A 254 5.02 7.30 9.16
C TYR A 254 3.83 7.86 8.38
N ASP A 255 4.05 8.76 7.40
CA ASP A 255 2.94 9.43 6.71
C ASP A 255 2.02 8.44 5.99
N VAL A 256 2.60 7.45 5.32
CA VAL A 256 1.81 6.45 4.59
C VAL A 256 0.98 5.58 5.52
N ILE A 257 1.57 5.04 6.60
CA ILE A 257 0.82 4.20 7.55
C ILE A 257 -0.29 4.98 8.24
N VAL A 258 -0.02 6.22 8.67
CA VAL A 258 -1.02 7.07 9.32
C VAL A 258 -2.16 7.41 8.35
N SER A 259 -1.84 7.77 7.10
CA SER A 259 -2.85 8.06 6.08
C SER A 259 -3.73 6.85 5.76
N LYS A 260 -3.14 5.65 5.60
CA LYS A 260 -3.90 4.41 5.34
C LYS A 260 -4.75 3.99 6.54
N ALA A 261 -4.23 4.13 7.76
CA ALA A 261 -4.99 3.83 8.97
C ALA A 261 -6.20 4.78 9.13
N ILE A 262 -6.01 6.08 8.91
CA ILE A 262 -7.10 7.07 8.94
C ILE A 262 -8.09 6.80 7.79
N GLY A 263 -7.61 6.41 6.62
CA GLY A 263 -8.43 6.02 5.46
C GLY A 263 -9.39 4.87 5.79
N PHE A 264 -8.87 3.82 6.44
CA PHE A 264 -9.71 2.72 6.94
C PHE A 264 -10.77 3.20 7.95
N LEU A 265 -10.36 3.98 8.97
CA LEU A 265 -11.32 4.51 9.96
C LEU A 265 -12.41 5.38 9.29
N SER A 266 -12.02 6.19 8.30
CA SER A 266 -12.95 7.02 7.52
C SER A 266 -13.94 6.16 6.74
N ALA A 267 -13.48 5.06 6.14
CA ALA A 267 -14.34 4.12 5.43
C ALA A 267 -15.37 3.49 6.38
N VAL A 268 -14.93 3.03 7.57
CA VAL A 268 -15.83 2.42 8.57
C VAL A 268 -16.85 3.43 9.11
N VAL A 269 -16.45 4.67 9.39
CA VAL A 269 -17.36 5.73 9.87
C VAL A 269 -18.47 6.02 8.85
N ARG A 270 -18.15 6.03 7.55
CA ARG A 270 -19.15 6.25 6.49
C ARG A 270 -20.18 5.14 6.37
N MET A 271 -19.92 3.98 6.98
CA MET A 271 -20.90 2.90 7.06
C MET A 271 -21.95 3.20 8.11
N GLY A 272 -23.11 3.63 7.72
CA GLY A 272 -24.21 3.99 8.62
C GLY A 272 -24.65 2.88 9.57
N ASN A 273 -24.46 1.60 9.21
CA ASN A 273 -24.76 0.43 10.04
C ASN A 273 -23.76 0.17 11.18
N GLN A 274 -22.60 0.86 11.18
CA GLN A 274 -21.57 0.76 12.21
C GLN A 274 -21.52 1.99 13.13
N ARG A 275 -22.55 2.83 13.08
CA ARG A 275 -22.62 4.08 13.85
C ARG A 275 -22.45 3.89 15.36
N GLU A 276 -22.93 2.76 15.88
CA GLU A 276 -22.86 2.44 17.32
C GLU A 276 -21.41 2.37 17.85
N LEU A 277 -20.45 2.01 17.00
CA LEU A 277 -19.03 1.94 17.39
C LEU A 277 -18.43 3.31 17.75
N PHE A 278 -19.02 4.40 17.21
CA PHE A 278 -18.41 5.73 17.25
C PHE A 278 -19.29 6.79 17.91
N GLN A 279 -20.54 6.48 18.27
CA GLN A 279 -21.56 7.47 18.66
C GLN A 279 -21.30 8.15 20.01
N SER A 280 -20.39 7.63 20.85
CA SER A 280 -20.14 8.24 22.16
C SER A 280 -19.37 9.56 22.03
N ASP A 281 -19.76 10.59 22.77
CA ASP A 281 -19.09 11.89 22.75
C ASP A 281 -17.60 11.75 23.15
N SER A 282 -17.27 10.82 24.06
CA SER A 282 -15.91 10.56 24.45
C SER A 282 -15.06 9.97 23.33
N THR A 283 -15.62 9.08 22.53
CA THR A 283 -14.95 8.50 21.34
C THR A 283 -14.72 9.57 20.29
N LEU A 284 -15.72 10.39 20.00
CA LEU A 284 -15.61 11.48 19.03
C LEU A 284 -14.59 12.54 19.49
N GLU A 285 -14.56 12.86 20.78
CA GLU A 285 -13.54 13.75 21.35
C GLU A 285 -12.12 13.16 21.22
N GLN A 286 -11.95 11.86 21.47
CA GLN A 286 -10.67 11.18 21.30
C GLN A 286 -10.23 11.19 19.83
N PHE A 287 -11.13 10.96 18.87
CA PHE A 287 -10.79 11.10 17.46
C PHE A 287 -10.30 12.50 17.11
N CYS A 288 -10.96 13.54 17.63
CA CYS A 288 -10.51 14.90 17.39
C CYS A 288 -9.12 15.17 18.00
N THR A 289 -8.90 14.79 19.24
CA THR A 289 -7.67 15.13 19.98
C THR A 289 -6.48 14.24 19.64
N ALA A 290 -6.68 12.94 19.42
CA ALA A 290 -5.61 11.98 19.18
C ALA A 290 -5.29 11.73 17.69
N ILE A 291 -6.26 11.93 16.78
CA ILE A 291 -6.05 11.70 15.35
C ILE A 291 -6.12 13.01 14.57
N ILE A 292 -7.22 13.76 14.64
CA ILE A 292 -7.45 14.86 13.72
C ILE A 292 -6.47 16.01 13.97
N LEU A 293 -6.47 16.56 15.19
CA LEU A 293 -5.66 17.73 15.50
C LEU A 293 -4.15 17.52 15.30
N PRO A 294 -3.54 16.38 15.71
CA PRO A 294 -2.12 16.15 15.49
C PRO A 294 -1.75 16.01 14.01
N ASN A 295 -2.68 15.52 13.18
CA ASN A 295 -2.41 15.27 11.75
C ASN A 295 -2.83 16.41 10.82
N ILE A 296 -3.63 17.38 11.30
CA ILE A 296 -3.92 18.62 10.56
C ILE A 296 -2.82 19.67 10.78
N GLN A 297 -2.18 19.69 11.97
CA GLN A 297 -1.19 20.70 12.30
C GLN A 297 0.04 20.63 11.39
N LEU A 298 0.50 21.80 10.91
CA LEU A 298 1.75 21.91 10.15
C LEU A 298 2.96 21.51 10.99
N ARG A 299 3.79 20.65 10.42
CA ARG A 299 5.07 20.20 10.98
C ARG A 299 6.22 21.06 10.43
N ASP A 300 7.38 20.96 11.03
CA ASP A 300 8.56 21.69 10.57
C ASP A 300 8.98 21.26 9.15
N ILE A 301 8.89 19.95 8.85
CA ILE A 301 9.15 19.44 7.48
C ILE A 301 8.16 19.99 6.45
N ASP A 302 6.94 20.27 6.81
CA ASP A 302 5.94 20.85 5.90
C ASP A 302 6.28 22.32 5.61
N GLU A 303 6.86 23.06 6.58
CA GLU A 303 7.39 24.41 6.37
C GLU A 303 8.61 24.38 5.44
N GLU A 304 9.56 23.47 5.67
CA GLU A 304 10.74 23.30 4.81
C GLU A 304 10.34 23.04 3.36
N ILE A 305 9.39 22.14 3.12
CA ILE A 305 8.87 21.86 1.77
C ILE A 305 8.22 23.11 1.16
N PHE A 306 7.49 23.89 1.97
CA PHE A 306 6.87 25.13 1.49
C PHE A 306 7.92 26.21 1.17
N GLU A 307 8.98 26.34 1.95
CA GLU A 307 10.06 27.27 1.71
C GLU A 307 10.87 26.89 0.47
N ASP A 308 11.19 25.62 0.30
CA ASP A 308 11.99 25.12 -0.82
C ASP A 308 11.20 25.07 -2.13
N ASN A 309 9.96 24.61 -2.11
CA ASN A 309 9.11 24.47 -3.29
C ASN A 309 7.62 24.66 -2.96
N PRO A 310 7.13 25.92 -2.87
CA PRO A 310 5.73 26.21 -2.54
C PRO A 310 4.71 25.53 -3.46
N MET A 311 5.05 25.40 -4.75
CA MET A 311 4.16 24.77 -5.73
C MET A 311 3.98 23.27 -5.48
N GLU A 312 5.04 22.59 -5.06
CA GLU A 312 4.97 21.16 -4.70
C GLU A 312 4.15 20.95 -3.43
N TYR A 313 4.33 21.80 -2.42
CA TYR A 313 3.51 21.79 -1.22
C TYR A 313 2.01 21.95 -1.54
N ILE A 314 1.66 22.95 -2.38
CA ILE A 314 0.28 23.20 -2.80
C ILE A 314 -0.29 21.97 -3.54
N ARG A 315 0.48 21.42 -4.48
CA ARG A 315 0.06 20.20 -5.21
C ARG A 315 -0.15 19.03 -4.29
N ARG A 316 0.77 18.80 -3.36
CA ARG A 316 0.73 17.65 -2.44
C ARG A 316 -0.47 17.72 -1.49
N ASP A 317 -0.70 18.89 -0.87
CA ASP A 317 -1.66 19.01 0.24
C ASP A 317 -3.02 19.60 -0.16
N LEU A 318 -3.09 20.39 -1.22
CA LEU A 318 -4.30 21.14 -1.57
C LEU A 318 -4.95 20.70 -2.90
N GLU A 319 -4.21 20.15 -3.86
CA GLU A 319 -4.81 19.67 -5.12
C GLU A 319 -5.47 18.30 -4.93
N GLN A 320 -6.78 18.24 -5.21
CA GLN A 320 -7.57 17.00 -5.10
C GLN A 320 -7.27 15.95 -6.19
N SER A 321 -6.55 16.36 -7.25
CA SER A 321 -6.29 15.52 -8.43
C SER A 321 -5.10 14.56 -8.28
N ILE A 322 -4.32 14.66 -7.21
CA ILE A 322 -3.12 13.89 -7.01
C ILE A 322 -3.39 12.79 -5.97
N GLU A 323 -3.11 11.54 -6.33
CA GLU A 323 -3.20 10.35 -5.45
C GLU A 323 -2.05 10.33 -4.41
N ILE A 324 -1.75 11.47 -3.79
CA ILE A 324 -0.77 11.53 -2.70
C ILE A 324 -1.54 11.50 -1.39
N ASP A 325 -1.37 10.43 -0.66
CA ASP A 325 -1.95 10.25 0.67
C ASP A 325 -1.12 11.01 1.72
N THR A 326 -1.46 12.26 1.99
CA THR A 326 -0.86 12.99 3.12
C THR A 326 -1.70 12.81 4.39
N ARG A 327 -1.06 12.88 5.56
CA ARG A 327 -1.75 12.85 6.86
C ARG A 327 -2.83 13.91 6.96
N ARG A 328 -2.52 15.13 6.50
CA ARG A 328 -3.43 16.28 6.57
C ARG A 328 -4.67 16.03 5.73
N ARG A 329 -4.51 15.53 4.50
CA ARG A 329 -5.65 15.16 3.66
C ARG A 329 -6.48 14.03 4.27
N ALA A 330 -5.83 12.98 4.78
CA ALA A 330 -6.52 11.88 5.44
C ALA A 330 -7.31 12.37 6.67
N ALA A 331 -6.72 13.24 7.50
CA ALA A 331 -7.41 13.82 8.64
C ALA A 331 -8.59 14.71 8.25
N CYS A 332 -8.47 15.53 7.17
CA CYS A 332 -9.58 16.30 6.63
C CYS A 332 -10.72 15.42 6.11
N GLU A 333 -10.39 14.33 5.41
CA GLU A 333 -11.40 13.35 4.96
C GLU A 333 -12.08 12.64 6.13
N PHE A 334 -11.35 12.38 7.21
CA PHE A 334 -11.93 11.80 8.42
C PHE A 334 -12.91 12.74 9.10
N VAL A 335 -12.58 14.03 9.20
CA VAL A 335 -13.53 15.07 9.68
C VAL A 335 -14.80 15.07 8.83
N ARG A 336 -14.67 15.01 7.50
CA ARG A 336 -15.83 14.96 6.59
C ARG A 336 -16.69 13.73 6.85
N ALA A 337 -16.05 12.55 6.95
CA ALA A 337 -16.76 11.31 7.26
C ALA A 337 -17.51 11.37 8.61
N LEU A 338 -16.88 11.94 9.63
CA LEU A 338 -17.51 12.14 10.95
C LEU A 338 -18.67 13.14 10.88
N LEU A 339 -18.53 14.23 10.12
CA LEU A 339 -19.60 15.22 9.92
C LEU A 339 -20.83 14.63 9.20
N GLU A 340 -20.61 13.72 8.25
CA GLU A 340 -21.70 13.03 7.55
C GLU A 340 -22.58 12.22 8.51
N GLN A 341 -22.01 11.64 9.57
CA GLN A 341 -22.69 10.74 10.51
C GLN A 341 -23.07 11.42 11.85
N PHE A 342 -22.23 12.34 12.34
CA PHE A 342 -22.31 12.93 13.69
C PHE A 342 -22.23 14.45 13.66
N SER A 343 -22.91 15.09 12.68
CA SER A 343 -22.80 16.53 12.37
C SER A 343 -22.85 17.42 13.62
N THR A 344 -23.87 17.29 14.46
CA THR A 344 -24.08 18.16 15.62
C THR A 344 -22.96 18.01 16.66
N GLN A 345 -22.58 16.77 16.98
CA GLN A 345 -21.55 16.46 17.96
C GLN A 345 -20.17 16.95 17.48
N ILE A 346 -19.79 16.60 16.26
CA ILE A 346 -18.51 17.00 15.67
C ILE A 346 -18.43 18.51 15.52
N THR A 347 -19.48 19.17 15.07
CA THR A 347 -19.52 20.66 14.99
C THR A 347 -19.28 21.28 16.36
N THR A 348 -19.89 20.74 17.41
CA THR A 348 -19.69 21.24 18.78
C THR A 348 -18.24 21.05 19.25
N ILE A 349 -17.69 19.85 19.04
CA ILE A 349 -16.32 19.51 19.44
C ILE A 349 -15.32 20.39 18.67
N CYS A 350 -15.39 20.41 17.32
CA CYS A 350 -14.50 21.20 16.48
C CYS A 350 -14.60 22.69 16.79
N SER A 351 -15.82 23.24 16.98
CA SER A 351 -15.97 24.68 17.32
C SER A 351 -15.26 25.05 18.60
N ARG A 352 -15.28 24.18 19.61
CA ARG A 352 -14.56 24.41 20.87
C ARG A 352 -13.03 24.42 20.64
N HIS A 353 -12.49 23.47 19.89
CA HIS A 353 -11.06 23.42 19.57
C HIS A 353 -10.61 24.60 18.68
N ILE A 354 -11.41 24.99 17.70
CA ILE A 354 -11.16 26.19 16.88
C ILE A 354 -11.08 27.44 17.75
N GLN A 355 -12.05 27.63 18.67
CA GLN A 355 -12.04 28.79 19.58
C GLN A 355 -10.80 28.80 20.47
N MET A 356 -10.41 27.64 20.99
CA MET A 356 -9.20 27.49 21.80
C MET A 356 -7.95 27.85 20.99
N TYR A 357 -7.79 27.32 19.79
CA TYR A 357 -6.63 27.61 18.93
C TYR A 357 -6.56 29.09 18.50
N LEU A 358 -7.68 29.72 18.20
CA LEU A 358 -7.74 31.14 17.88
C LEU A 358 -7.38 32.01 19.09
N ALA A 359 -7.79 31.61 20.31
CA ALA A 359 -7.40 32.31 21.55
C ALA A 359 -5.89 32.18 21.81
N GLU A 360 -5.31 30.99 21.62
CA GLU A 360 -3.86 30.79 21.72
C GLU A 360 -3.10 31.63 20.69
N TYR A 361 -3.59 31.70 19.44
CA TYR A 361 -3.03 32.57 18.41
C TYR A 361 -3.09 34.05 18.81
N GLN A 362 -4.23 34.52 19.29
CA GLN A 362 -4.40 35.92 19.73
C GLN A 362 -3.47 36.30 20.88
N ALA A 363 -3.19 35.35 21.79
CA ALA A 363 -2.28 35.56 22.93
C ALA A 363 -0.81 35.73 22.47
N SER A 364 -0.36 35.00 21.45
CA SER A 364 1.00 35.10 20.91
C SER A 364 1.03 34.75 19.40
N PRO A 365 0.69 35.70 18.50
CA PRO A 365 0.56 35.42 17.07
C PRO A 365 1.83 34.87 16.40
N ALA A 366 2.99 35.39 16.78
CA ALA A 366 4.27 34.97 16.20
C ALA A 366 4.67 33.53 16.55
N GLN A 367 4.28 33.06 17.75
CA GLN A 367 4.61 31.71 18.22
C GLN A 367 3.52 30.68 17.85
N ASN A 368 2.26 31.11 17.78
CA ASN A 368 1.10 30.24 17.65
C ASN A 368 0.41 30.34 16.28
N TRP A 369 1.11 30.79 15.23
CA TRP A 369 0.52 30.92 13.91
C TRP A 369 0.07 29.58 13.31
N LYS A 370 0.78 28.47 13.62
CA LYS A 370 0.36 27.10 13.25
C LYS A 370 -0.98 26.69 13.85
N ARG A 371 -1.35 27.25 15.03
CA ARG A 371 -2.66 27.02 15.64
C ARG A 371 -3.78 27.68 14.83
N LYS A 372 -3.54 28.87 14.28
CA LYS A 372 -4.48 29.54 13.39
C LYS A 372 -4.63 28.80 12.07
N ASP A 373 -3.55 28.26 11.53
CA ASP A 373 -3.60 27.47 10.29
C ASP A 373 -4.41 26.18 10.49
N ALA A 374 -4.25 25.52 11.63
CA ALA A 374 -5.01 24.30 11.97
C ALA A 374 -6.49 24.58 12.26
N ALA A 375 -6.86 25.80 12.72
CA ALA A 375 -8.23 26.20 13.03
C ALA A 375 -9.05 26.54 11.77
#